data_5ebb85df4e961e1d60a433652543cc72
#
_entry.id   5ebb85df4e961e1d60a433652543cc72
#
_cell.length_a   1.000
_cell.length_b   1.000
_cell.length_c   1.000
_cell.angle_alpha   90.00
_cell.angle_beta   90.00
_cell.angle_gamma   90.00
#
_symmetry.space_group_name_H-M   'P 1'
#
loop_
_entity.id
_entity.type
_entity.pdbx_description
1 polymer ?
#
loop_
_entity_poly.entity_id
_entity_poly.type
_entity_poly.pdbx_seq_one_letter_code
_entity_poly.pdbx_strand_id
1 'polypeptide(L)'
;MVNGGIYVREAQYKTFLDFLKAGDENVGFASSFDTRRSWYHPQLKIPVGERISRWALATQYGFEKDIKWKPPMYTEMKIEEGKIILKMDTWVRAVTNGPIEGFAIAGKDRRFQPAEAEWLVTGKDQHNRPKHDRRVIVLSSPHVPEPIHFRYAWGRNPMGNLQSADHNDLPFATQRSDDWRMENVPVKLTGFDDLPPKDFARR
;
A
#
# COMPACT_ATOMS: atom_id res chain seq x y z
N MET A 1 -0.94 -16.28 -17.27
CA MET A 1 0.19 -15.40 -16.83
C MET A 1 -0.24 -13.97 -16.47
N VAL A 2 -1.45 -13.79 -16.03
CA VAL A 2 -2.02 -12.42 -15.88
C VAL A 2 -1.63 -11.71 -14.60
N ASN A 3 -1.23 -12.45 -13.56
CA ASN A 3 -0.97 -11.90 -12.22
C ASN A 3 0.51 -11.89 -11.81
N GLY A 4 1.43 -12.19 -12.73
CA GLY A 4 2.86 -12.33 -12.39
C GLY A 4 3.47 -11.10 -11.71
N GLY A 5 3.13 -9.90 -12.15
CA GLY A 5 3.66 -8.67 -11.56
C GLY A 5 3.20 -8.42 -10.11
N ILE A 6 2.03 -8.93 -9.71
CA ILE A 6 1.55 -8.82 -8.34
C ILE A 6 2.40 -9.71 -7.42
N TYR A 7 2.60 -10.95 -7.82
CA TYR A 7 3.43 -11.90 -7.06
C TYR A 7 4.89 -11.47 -6.95
N VAL A 8 5.43 -10.86 -8.02
CA VAL A 8 6.79 -10.30 -7.97
C VAL A 8 6.87 -9.19 -6.92
N ARG A 9 5.93 -8.24 -6.92
CA ARG A 9 5.91 -7.17 -5.91
C ARG A 9 5.74 -7.71 -4.50
N GLU A 10 4.87 -8.71 -4.32
CA GLU A 10 4.69 -9.37 -3.03
C GLU A 10 5.97 -10.08 -2.57
N ALA A 11 6.61 -10.84 -3.45
CA ALA A 11 7.83 -11.55 -3.13
C ALA A 11 8.95 -10.58 -2.75
N GLN A 12 9.14 -9.50 -3.51
CA GLN A 12 10.12 -8.46 -3.18
C GLN A 12 9.88 -7.86 -1.80
N TYR A 13 8.62 -7.52 -1.50
CA TYR A 13 8.28 -6.93 -0.20
C TYR A 13 8.44 -7.94 0.95
N LYS A 14 8.01 -9.18 0.77
CA LYS A 14 8.19 -10.24 1.78
C LYS A 14 9.67 -10.52 2.05
N THR A 15 10.50 -10.62 1.00
CA THR A 15 11.95 -10.77 1.15
C THR A 15 12.53 -9.63 1.99
N PHE A 16 12.17 -8.39 1.68
CA PHE A 16 12.60 -7.24 2.47
C PHE A 16 12.17 -7.37 3.95
N LEU A 17 10.92 -7.74 4.23
CA LEU A 17 10.43 -7.93 5.60
C LEU A 17 11.16 -9.05 6.35
N ASP A 18 11.49 -10.15 5.66
CA ASP A 18 12.22 -11.28 6.26
C ASP A 18 13.64 -10.87 6.67
N PHE A 19 14.36 -10.14 5.82
CA PHE A 19 15.69 -9.61 6.17
C PHE A 19 15.61 -8.57 7.28
N LEU A 20 14.64 -7.66 7.22
CA LEU A 20 14.44 -6.66 8.27
C LEU A 20 14.14 -7.32 9.63
N LYS A 21 13.30 -8.38 9.64
CA LYS A 21 12.98 -9.15 10.84
C LYS A 21 14.22 -9.90 11.40
N ALA A 22 15.12 -10.32 10.52
CA ALA A 22 16.39 -10.95 10.91
C ALA A 22 17.43 -9.92 11.42
N GLY A 23 17.12 -8.62 11.38
CA GLY A 23 18.06 -7.56 11.74
C GLY A 23 19.12 -7.30 10.67
N ASP A 24 18.94 -7.81 9.47
CA ASP A 24 19.84 -7.60 8.34
C ASP A 24 19.33 -6.45 7.45
N GLU A 25 20.00 -5.33 7.50
CA GLU A 25 19.68 -4.12 6.75
C GLU A 25 20.43 -4.02 5.40
N ASN A 26 21.11 -5.09 4.96
CA ASN A 26 21.80 -5.10 3.66
C ASN A 26 20.85 -5.31 2.48
N VAL A 27 19.56 -5.51 2.74
CA VAL A 27 18.52 -5.61 1.72
C VAL A 27 17.62 -4.38 1.76
N GLY A 28 17.69 -3.54 0.74
CA GLY A 28 16.82 -2.40 0.57
C GLY A 28 15.55 -2.74 -0.22
N PHE A 29 14.52 -1.89 -0.06
CA PHE A 29 13.28 -2.00 -0.81
C PHE A 29 12.83 -0.64 -1.33
N ALA A 30 12.50 -0.58 -2.63
CA ALA A 30 11.90 0.58 -3.23
C ALA A 30 10.66 0.16 -4.03
N SER A 31 9.48 0.54 -3.54
CA SER A 31 8.25 0.38 -4.30
C SER A 31 8.29 1.22 -5.57
N SER A 32 7.78 0.69 -6.68
CA SER A 32 7.73 1.38 -7.97
C SER A 32 6.36 1.41 -8.62
N PHE A 33 5.32 0.89 -7.95
CA PHE A 33 4.00 0.80 -8.56
C PHE A 33 3.36 2.18 -8.82
N ASP A 34 3.70 3.17 -8.01
CA ASP A 34 3.21 4.55 -8.07
C ASP A 34 3.98 5.42 -9.08
N THR A 35 5.09 4.92 -9.64
CA THR A 35 5.94 5.67 -10.59
C THR A 35 5.52 5.49 -12.06
N ARG A 36 4.43 4.81 -12.26
CA ARG A 36 3.87 4.48 -13.55
C ARG A 36 2.82 5.52 -13.98
N ARG A 37 2.83 5.92 -15.25
CA ARG A 37 1.85 6.86 -15.80
C ARG A 37 0.88 6.22 -16.78
N SER A 38 1.35 5.62 -17.86
CA SER A 38 0.48 5.08 -18.92
C SER A 38 0.96 3.79 -19.54
N TRP A 39 2.13 3.32 -19.19
CA TRP A 39 2.79 2.15 -19.76
C TRP A 39 3.22 1.21 -18.62
N TYR A 40 3.46 -0.07 -18.90
CA TYR A 40 3.86 -1.02 -17.84
C TYR A 40 5.31 -0.83 -17.35
N HIS A 41 6.14 -0.09 -18.06
CA HIS A 41 7.44 0.36 -17.57
C HIS A 41 7.28 1.63 -16.74
N PRO A 42 7.87 1.73 -15.55
CA PRO A 42 7.90 2.97 -14.77
C PRO A 42 8.59 4.09 -15.55
N GLN A 43 7.85 5.15 -15.87
CA GLN A 43 8.41 6.32 -16.55
C GLN A 43 9.13 7.26 -15.58
N LEU A 44 8.64 7.37 -14.35
CA LEU A 44 9.28 8.14 -13.31
C LEU A 44 10.36 7.29 -12.64
N LYS A 45 11.59 7.39 -13.11
CA LYS A 45 12.71 6.59 -12.60
C LYS A 45 13.39 7.23 -11.39
N ILE A 46 13.40 8.57 -11.33
CA ILE A 46 14.02 9.34 -10.24
C ILE A 46 13.52 8.90 -8.86
N PRO A 47 12.20 8.81 -8.59
CA PRO A 47 11.73 8.41 -7.27
C PRO A 47 12.21 7.02 -6.83
N VAL A 48 12.38 6.09 -7.77
CA VAL A 48 12.92 4.75 -7.45
C VAL A 48 14.39 4.85 -7.04
N GLY A 49 15.17 5.63 -7.78
CA GLY A 49 16.58 5.90 -7.44
C GLY A 49 16.72 6.58 -6.08
N GLU A 50 15.91 7.60 -5.81
CA GLU A 50 15.88 8.29 -4.52
C GLU A 50 15.51 7.37 -3.35
N ARG A 51 14.55 6.47 -3.51
CA ARG A 51 14.17 5.49 -2.49
C ARG A 51 15.30 4.51 -2.18
N ILE A 52 15.98 4.02 -3.21
CA ILE A 52 17.16 3.13 -3.06
C ILE A 52 18.34 3.89 -2.45
N SER A 53 18.60 5.13 -2.87
CA SER A 53 19.69 5.90 -2.32
C SER A 53 19.49 6.24 -0.84
N ARG A 54 18.24 6.51 -0.40
CA ARG A 54 17.93 6.69 1.02
C ARG A 54 18.28 5.46 1.85
N TRP A 55 17.91 4.24 1.36
CA TRP A 55 18.33 3.02 2.00
C TRP A 55 19.86 2.92 2.11
N ALA A 56 20.57 3.11 1.02
CA ALA A 56 22.03 3.03 1.01
C ALA A 56 22.66 4.05 1.96
N LEU A 57 22.24 5.31 1.90
CA LEU A 57 22.73 6.37 2.78
C LEU A 57 22.50 6.05 4.26
N ALA A 58 21.30 5.59 4.60
CA ALA A 58 20.97 5.25 5.97
C ALA A 58 21.78 4.06 6.48
N THR A 59 21.78 2.94 5.74
CA THR A 59 22.28 1.66 6.25
C THR A 59 23.74 1.38 5.94
N GLN A 60 24.28 1.92 4.83
CA GLN A 60 25.65 1.64 4.40
C GLN A 60 26.60 2.82 4.65
N TYR A 61 26.08 4.05 4.76
CA TYR A 61 26.87 5.25 4.95
C TYR A 61 26.66 5.95 6.30
N GLY A 62 25.86 5.36 7.20
CA GLY A 62 25.71 5.81 8.58
C GLY A 62 24.78 7.00 8.82
N PHE A 63 23.92 7.36 7.84
CA PHE A 63 22.96 8.46 7.97
C PHE A 63 21.58 8.00 8.51
N GLU A 64 21.52 6.89 9.22
CA GLU A 64 20.26 6.30 9.70
C GLU A 64 19.42 7.24 10.56
N LYS A 65 20.06 8.10 11.35
CA LYS A 65 19.36 9.06 12.22
C LYS A 65 18.67 10.19 11.46
N ASP A 66 19.17 10.51 10.28
CA ASP A 66 18.75 11.67 9.51
C ASP A 66 17.84 11.30 8.33
N ILE A 67 17.91 10.04 7.89
CA ILE A 67 17.24 9.59 6.67
C ILE A 67 16.28 8.43 6.99
N LYS A 68 14.98 8.68 6.81
CA LYS A 68 13.97 7.63 6.82
C LYS A 68 13.94 6.95 5.46
N TRP A 69 14.07 5.63 5.46
CA TRP A 69 14.18 4.81 4.27
C TRP A 69 13.18 3.64 4.21
N LYS A 70 12.65 3.25 5.37
CA LYS A 70 11.66 2.16 5.46
C LYS A 70 10.29 2.67 4.98
N PRO A 71 9.59 1.94 4.09
CA PRO A 71 8.21 2.28 3.76
C PRO A 71 7.33 2.18 5.00
N PRO A 72 6.19 2.86 5.07
CA PRO A 72 5.25 2.67 6.17
C PRO A 72 4.76 1.22 6.19
N MET A 73 4.65 0.64 7.38
CA MET A 73 4.23 -0.74 7.60
C MET A 73 3.06 -0.78 8.59
N TYR A 74 2.12 -1.70 8.41
CA TYR A 74 1.20 -1.97 9.49
C TYR A 74 1.84 -2.90 10.52
N THR A 75 1.65 -2.57 11.79
CA THR A 75 2.20 -3.31 12.94
C THR A 75 1.18 -4.23 13.58
N GLU A 76 -0.10 -3.91 13.41
CA GLU A 76 -1.19 -4.65 13.99
C GLU A 76 -2.42 -4.60 13.08
N MET A 77 -3.13 -5.71 12.99
CA MET A 77 -4.44 -5.80 12.34
C MET A 77 -5.44 -6.36 13.33
N LYS A 78 -6.55 -5.66 13.52
CA LYS A 78 -7.69 -6.11 14.35
C LYS A 78 -8.95 -6.16 13.51
N ILE A 79 -9.88 -7.01 13.91
CA ILE A 79 -11.22 -7.07 13.35
C ILE A 79 -12.18 -6.75 14.46
N GLU A 80 -12.91 -5.65 14.32
CA GLU A 80 -13.86 -5.17 15.32
C GLU A 80 -15.09 -4.61 14.60
N GLU A 81 -16.28 -4.96 15.08
CA GLU A 81 -17.57 -4.44 14.59
C GLU A 81 -17.72 -4.47 13.05
N GLY A 82 -17.33 -5.58 12.42
CA GLY A 82 -17.42 -5.71 10.95
C GLY A 82 -16.43 -4.87 10.16
N LYS A 83 -15.35 -4.40 10.79
CA LYS A 83 -14.30 -3.58 10.17
C LYS A 83 -12.93 -4.17 10.41
N ILE A 84 -11.99 -3.88 9.52
CA ILE A 84 -10.57 -4.15 9.73
C ILE A 84 -9.90 -2.86 10.17
N ILE A 85 -9.18 -2.91 11.27
CA ILE A 85 -8.42 -1.78 11.84
C ILE A 85 -6.94 -2.10 11.66
N LEU A 86 -6.24 -1.24 10.93
CA LEU A 86 -4.81 -1.34 10.69
C LEU A 86 -4.08 -0.24 11.47
N LYS A 87 -3.18 -0.64 12.36
CA LYS A 87 -2.27 0.28 13.05
C LYS A 87 -0.95 0.35 12.29
N MET A 88 -0.52 1.56 11.98
CA MET A 88 0.71 1.84 11.23
C MET A 88 1.87 2.17 12.18
N ASP A 89 3.09 1.85 11.78
CA ASP A 89 4.33 2.19 12.48
C ASP A 89 4.63 3.70 12.45
N THR A 90 4.13 4.40 11.45
CA THR A 90 4.33 5.84 11.25
C THR A 90 3.04 6.54 10.81
N TRP A 91 3.06 7.86 10.79
CA TRP A 91 1.98 8.66 10.21
C TRP A 91 1.94 8.45 8.70
N VAL A 92 0.74 8.28 8.19
CA VAL A 92 0.51 8.08 6.76
C VAL A 92 -0.52 9.08 6.23
N ARG A 93 -0.46 9.34 4.92
CA ARG A 93 -1.38 10.23 4.22
C ARG A 93 -1.74 9.69 2.84
N ALA A 94 -2.86 10.12 2.32
CA ALA A 94 -3.15 9.96 0.91
C ALA A 94 -2.38 11.00 0.07
N VAL A 95 -1.84 10.62 -1.06
CA VAL A 95 -1.03 11.50 -1.93
C VAL A 95 -1.79 12.76 -2.33
N THR A 96 -3.08 12.66 -2.58
CA THR A 96 -3.92 13.75 -3.09
C THR A 96 -4.65 14.54 -2.00
N ASN A 97 -4.42 14.26 -0.70
CA ASN A 97 -5.24 14.72 0.42
C ASN A 97 -6.75 14.39 0.28
N GLY A 98 -7.08 13.51 -0.65
CA GLY A 98 -8.41 12.95 -0.88
C GLY A 98 -8.64 11.67 -0.07
N PRO A 99 -9.64 10.88 -0.47
CA PRO A 99 -9.88 9.58 0.17
C PRO A 99 -8.67 8.65 0.03
N ILE A 100 -8.54 7.72 0.98
CA ILE A 100 -7.55 6.65 0.88
C ILE A 100 -8.06 5.64 -0.13
N GLU A 101 -7.23 5.33 -1.13
CA GLU A 101 -7.56 4.42 -2.22
C GLU A 101 -6.65 3.19 -2.22
N GLY A 102 -7.13 2.10 -2.81
CA GLY A 102 -6.32 0.91 -3.10
C GLY A 102 -6.53 -0.27 -2.17
N PHE A 103 -7.42 -0.15 -1.17
CA PHE A 103 -7.78 -1.25 -0.30
C PHE A 103 -8.96 -2.06 -0.87
N ALA A 104 -8.90 -3.37 -0.64
CA ALA A 104 -9.99 -4.31 -0.81
C ALA A 104 -10.04 -5.25 0.40
N ILE A 105 -11.24 -5.66 0.81
CA ILE A 105 -11.44 -6.59 1.92
C ILE A 105 -12.30 -7.77 1.48
N ALA A 106 -12.15 -8.90 2.17
CA ALA A 106 -12.91 -10.11 1.93
C ALA A 106 -13.28 -10.81 3.23
N GLY A 107 -14.44 -11.46 3.21
CA GLY A 107 -14.91 -12.38 4.25
C GLY A 107 -14.51 -13.83 3.94
N LYS A 108 -15.19 -14.77 4.60
CA LYS A 108 -14.97 -16.21 4.45
C LYS A 108 -15.24 -16.74 3.03
N ASP A 109 -16.02 -16.01 2.25
CA ASP A 109 -16.33 -16.32 0.84
C ASP A 109 -15.14 -16.07 -0.11
N ARG A 110 -14.04 -15.45 0.39
CA ARG A 110 -12.82 -15.12 -0.33
C ARG A 110 -13.02 -14.15 -1.51
N ARG A 111 -14.15 -13.44 -1.56
CA ARG A 111 -14.43 -12.46 -2.60
C ARG A 111 -14.00 -11.07 -2.12
N PHE A 112 -12.95 -10.55 -2.75
CA PHE A 112 -12.49 -9.20 -2.44
C PHE A 112 -13.40 -8.15 -3.06
N GLN A 113 -13.86 -7.23 -2.23
CA GLN A 113 -14.63 -6.05 -2.61
C GLN A 113 -13.83 -4.79 -2.29
N PRO A 114 -13.99 -3.71 -3.05
CA PRO A 114 -13.41 -2.42 -2.69
C PRO A 114 -13.79 -2.03 -1.25
N ALA A 115 -12.82 -1.54 -0.51
CA ALA A 115 -13.03 -1.05 0.85
C ALA A 115 -13.02 0.47 0.88
N GLU A 116 -13.94 1.05 1.62
CA GLU A 116 -13.83 2.39 2.15
C GLU A 116 -12.73 2.39 3.21
N ALA A 117 -11.80 3.33 3.11
CA ALA A 117 -10.68 3.44 4.03
C ALA A 117 -10.67 4.83 4.65
N GLU A 118 -10.78 4.89 5.94
CA GLU A 118 -10.87 6.13 6.70
C GLU A 118 -9.85 6.17 7.83
N TRP A 119 -9.53 7.37 8.29
CA TRP A 119 -8.74 7.56 9.50
C TRP A 119 -9.59 7.31 10.74
N LEU A 120 -9.02 6.68 11.76
CA LEU A 120 -9.71 6.54 13.05
C LEU A 120 -10.02 7.90 13.64
N VAL A 121 -11.31 8.14 13.92
CA VAL A 121 -11.74 9.33 14.63
C VAL A 121 -11.52 9.13 16.13
N THR A 122 -10.70 9.97 16.75
CA THR A 122 -10.36 9.90 18.19
C THR A 122 -11.11 10.91 19.05
N GLY A 123 -11.94 11.73 18.44
CA GLY A 123 -12.71 12.77 19.14
C GLY A 123 -12.93 13.99 18.24
N LYS A 124 -13.08 15.14 18.86
CA LYS A 124 -13.26 16.42 18.15
C LYS A 124 -12.23 17.44 18.61
N ASP A 125 -11.86 18.35 17.71
CA ASP A 125 -10.99 19.47 18.03
C ASP A 125 -11.78 20.62 18.70
N GLN A 126 -11.09 21.72 19.04
CA GLN A 126 -11.69 22.90 19.66
C GLN A 126 -12.75 23.60 18.76
N HIS A 127 -12.80 23.28 17.49
CA HIS A 127 -13.77 23.78 16.52
C HIS A 127 -14.85 22.75 16.16
N ASN A 128 -15.02 21.69 17.01
CA ASN A 128 -15.98 20.60 16.81
C ASN A 128 -15.76 19.77 15.54
N ARG A 129 -14.57 19.80 14.92
CA ARG A 129 -14.21 19.03 13.74
C ARG A 129 -13.62 17.67 14.16
N PRO A 130 -13.84 16.59 13.41
CA PRO A 130 -13.25 15.28 13.71
C PRO A 130 -11.73 15.37 13.83
N LYS A 131 -11.20 14.83 14.92
CA LYS A 131 -9.76 14.63 15.11
C LYS A 131 -9.42 13.20 14.69
N HIS A 132 -8.46 13.07 13.78
CA HIS A 132 -8.08 11.78 13.21
C HIS A 132 -6.72 11.33 13.72
N ASP A 133 -6.61 10.05 14.05
CA ASP A 133 -5.31 9.40 14.20
C ASP A 133 -4.84 8.87 12.84
N ARG A 134 -3.86 9.52 12.26
CA ARG A 134 -3.28 9.13 10.96
C ARG A 134 -2.33 7.93 11.03
N ARG A 135 -2.24 7.28 12.18
CA ARG A 135 -1.58 5.98 12.32
C ARG A 135 -2.57 4.82 12.30
N VAL A 136 -3.85 5.10 12.26
CA VAL A 136 -4.87 4.05 12.30
C VAL A 136 -5.83 4.21 11.12
N ILE A 137 -5.91 3.17 10.30
CA ILE A 137 -6.79 3.09 9.14
C ILE A 137 -7.91 2.09 9.47
N VAL A 138 -9.14 2.51 9.24
CA VAL A 138 -10.34 1.69 9.39
C VAL A 138 -10.86 1.34 8.01
N LEU A 139 -10.97 0.05 7.72
CA LEU A 139 -11.48 -0.49 6.46
C LEU A 139 -12.87 -1.07 6.64
N SER A 140 -13.81 -0.69 5.79
CA SER A 140 -15.16 -1.22 5.77
C SER A 140 -15.69 -1.38 4.34
N SER A 141 -16.69 -2.21 4.16
CA SER A 141 -17.42 -2.33 2.90
C SER A 141 -18.85 -2.80 3.19
N PRO A 142 -19.88 -2.17 2.59
CA PRO A 142 -21.25 -2.63 2.75
C PRO A 142 -21.49 -4.04 2.15
N HIS A 143 -20.59 -4.47 1.26
CA HIS A 143 -20.63 -5.78 0.62
C HIS A 143 -19.89 -6.87 1.40
N VAL A 144 -19.18 -6.52 2.48
CA VAL A 144 -18.40 -7.45 3.30
C VAL A 144 -18.63 -7.14 4.78
N PRO A 145 -19.77 -7.56 5.35
CA PRO A 145 -20.11 -7.24 6.74
C PRO A 145 -19.22 -7.94 7.78
N GLU A 146 -18.60 -9.05 7.41
CA GLU A 146 -17.66 -9.81 8.25
C GLU A 146 -16.31 -9.96 7.55
N PRO A 147 -15.51 -8.88 7.45
CA PRO A 147 -14.21 -8.94 6.80
C PRO A 147 -13.21 -9.72 7.66
N ILE A 148 -12.36 -10.50 7.02
CA ILE A 148 -11.28 -11.24 7.69
C ILE A 148 -9.90 -10.94 7.11
N HIS A 149 -9.84 -10.48 5.86
CA HIS A 149 -8.58 -10.15 5.19
C HIS A 149 -8.68 -8.88 4.37
N PHE A 150 -7.54 -8.22 4.22
CA PHE A 150 -7.37 -7.08 3.33
C PHE A 150 -6.31 -7.33 2.27
N ARG A 151 -6.39 -6.58 1.18
CA ARG A 151 -5.35 -6.41 0.16
C ARG A 151 -5.18 -4.94 -0.14
N TYR A 152 -3.94 -4.51 -0.41
CA TYR A 152 -3.63 -3.14 -0.80
C TYR A 152 -2.84 -3.12 -2.10
N ALA A 153 -3.23 -2.23 -3.01
CA ALA A 153 -2.62 -2.07 -4.34
C ALA A 153 -2.46 -3.42 -5.07
N TRP A 154 -3.42 -4.32 -4.86
CA TRP A 154 -3.39 -5.71 -5.29
C TRP A 154 -4.03 -5.85 -6.66
N GLY A 155 -3.32 -5.44 -7.70
CA GLY A 155 -3.80 -5.47 -9.06
C GLY A 155 -2.67 -5.43 -10.08
N ARG A 156 -2.98 -5.70 -11.34
CA ARG A 156 -2.04 -5.55 -12.46
C ARG A 156 -1.67 -4.09 -12.65
N ASN A 157 -2.66 -3.20 -12.57
CA ASN A 157 -2.52 -1.75 -12.52
C ASN A 157 -2.94 -1.30 -11.11
N PRO A 158 -2.06 -1.39 -10.13
CA PRO A 158 -2.47 -1.13 -8.77
C PRO A 158 -2.88 0.33 -8.58
N MET A 159 -4.04 0.51 -8.00
CA MET A 159 -4.51 1.79 -7.49
C MET A 159 -4.16 1.83 -6.02
N GLY A 160 -3.35 2.78 -5.59
CA GLY A 160 -2.98 2.94 -4.19
C GLY A 160 -2.32 4.30 -4.02
N ASN A 161 -2.78 5.08 -3.05
CA ASN A 161 -2.34 6.44 -2.84
C ASN A 161 -1.82 6.69 -1.41
N LEU A 162 -1.63 5.63 -0.62
CA LEU A 162 -1.15 5.76 0.74
C LEU A 162 0.38 5.83 0.77
N GLN A 163 0.90 6.78 1.50
CA GLN A 163 2.34 6.98 1.70
C GLN A 163 2.65 7.52 3.10
N SER A 164 3.93 7.51 3.49
CA SER A 164 4.37 8.16 4.73
C SER A 164 4.06 9.66 4.71
N ALA A 165 3.72 10.21 5.89
CA ALA A 165 3.37 11.63 6.04
C ALA A 165 4.55 12.51 6.49
N ASP A 166 5.75 11.96 6.57
CA ASP A 166 6.94 12.56 7.15
C ASP A 166 7.86 13.24 6.12
N HIS A 167 7.30 13.73 5.03
CA HIS A 167 8.01 14.36 3.90
C HIS A 167 8.93 13.42 3.10
N ASN A 168 8.95 12.14 3.41
CA ASN A 168 9.75 11.16 2.65
C ASN A 168 8.96 10.52 1.50
N ASP A 169 7.63 10.64 1.52
CA ASP A 169 6.73 10.21 0.46
C ASP A 169 6.96 8.75 0.02
N LEU A 170 7.31 7.90 0.99
CA LEU A 170 7.51 6.48 0.74
C LEU A 170 6.15 5.78 0.66
N PRO A 171 5.82 5.13 -0.45
CA PRO A 171 4.51 4.50 -0.63
C PRO A 171 4.35 3.26 0.25
N PHE A 172 3.14 3.07 0.76
CA PHE A 172 2.75 1.83 1.41
C PHE A 172 2.78 0.69 0.37
N ALA A 173 3.51 -0.37 0.65
CA ALA A 173 3.82 -1.41 -0.33
C ALA A 173 2.58 -2.24 -0.72
N THR A 174 2.60 -2.81 -1.93
CA THR A 174 1.64 -3.84 -2.34
C THR A 174 1.73 -5.02 -1.39
N GLN A 175 0.62 -5.36 -0.74
CA GLN A 175 0.58 -6.45 0.24
C GLN A 175 -0.82 -6.97 0.50
N ARG A 176 -0.89 -8.08 1.21
CA ARG A 176 -2.12 -8.73 1.66
C ARG A 176 -1.94 -9.36 3.04
N SER A 177 -3.03 -9.54 3.75
CA SER A 177 -3.07 -10.27 5.02
C SER A 177 -3.46 -11.74 4.85
N ASP A 178 -3.89 -12.14 3.66
CA ASP A 178 -4.26 -13.52 3.33
C ASP A 178 -3.09 -14.31 2.73
N ASP A 179 -3.18 -15.64 2.77
CA ASP A 179 -2.30 -16.59 2.10
C ASP A 179 -3.03 -17.34 0.96
N TRP A 180 -4.24 -16.92 0.61
CA TRP A 180 -5.06 -17.62 -0.34
C TRP A 180 -4.42 -17.65 -1.72
N ARG A 181 -4.42 -18.84 -2.33
CA ARG A 181 -3.99 -18.99 -3.71
C ARG A 181 -4.91 -18.19 -4.62
N MET A 182 -4.34 -17.32 -5.43
CA MET A 182 -5.12 -16.67 -6.47
C MET A 182 -5.54 -17.73 -7.48
N GLU A 183 -6.85 -17.91 -7.63
CA GLU A 183 -7.37 -18.76 -8.67
C GLU A 183 -6.94 -18.19 -10.03
N ASN A 184 -6.52 -19.07 -10.93
CA ASN A 184 -6.33 -18.71 -12.32
C ASN A 184 -7.71 -18.48 -12.93
N VAL A 185 -8.34 -17.36 -12.61
CA VAL A 185 -9.49 -16.91 -13.39
C VAL A 185 -8.97 -16.68 -14.79
N PRO A 186 -9.52 -17.34 -15.81
CA PRO A 186 -9.18 -17.04 -17.19
C PRO A 186 -9.56 -15.57 -17.43
N VAL A 187 -8.60 -14.69 -17.23
CA VAL A 187 -8.80 -13.29 -17.62
C VAL A 187 -8.76 -13.32 -19.13
N LYS A 188 -9.89 -13.06 -19.75
CA LYS A 188 -9.92 -12.67 -21.14
C LYS A 188 -8.89 -11.55 -21.24
N LEU A 189 -7.79 -11.79 -21.93
CA LEU A 189 -6.81 -10.75 -22.27
C LEU A 189 -7.55 -9.82 -23.24
N THR A 190 -8.32 -8.93 -22.67
CA THR A 190 -8.72 -7.74 -23.37
C THR A 190 -7.42 -6.99 -23.65
N GLY A 191 -7.27 -6.58 -24.89
CA GLY A 191 -6.02 -6.00 -25.35
C GLY A 191 -5.63 -4.75 -24.56
N PHE A 192 -4.60 -4.07 -25.00
CA PHE A 192 -4.12 -2.80 -24.40
C PHE A 192 -5.18 -1.69 -24.32
N ASP A 193 -6.32 -1.91 -24.97
CA ASP A 193 -7.48 -1.01 -24.99
C ASP A 193 -8.22 -0.88 -23.65
N ASP A 194 -7.98 -1.80 -22.70
CA ASP A 194 -8.50 -1.70 -21.32
C ASP A 194 -7.56 -0.97 -20.37
N LEU A 195 -6.54 -0.32 -20.88
CA LEU A 195 -5.79 0.65 -20.08
C LEU A 195 -6.73 1.79 -19.73
N PRO A 196 -6.68 2.27 -18.47
CA PRO A 196 -7.52 3.38 -18.05
C PRO A 196 -7.35 4.56 -19.04
N PRO A 197 -8.42 5.31 -19.28
CA PRO A 197 -8.41 6.42 -20.21
C PRO A 197 -7.24 7.37 -19.94
N LYS A 198 -6.84 8.11 -20.96
CA LYS A 198 -5.70 9.05 -20.95
C LYS A 198 -5.68 10.07 -19.81
N ASP A 199 -6.77 10.19 -19.06
CA ASP A 199 -6.92 11.08 -17.90
C ASP A 199 -6.04 10.70 -16.69
N PHE A 200 -5.53 9.48 -16.61
CA PHE A 200 -4.51 9.11 -15.63
C PHE A 200 -3.12 9.70 -15.92
N ALA A 201 -2.92 10.27 -17.10
CA ALA A 201 -1.66 10.89 -17.48
C ALA A 201 -1.47 12.33 -16.92
N ARG A 202 -2.47 12.87 -16.22
CA ARG A 202 -2.50 14.26 -15.74
C ARG A 202 -2.46 14.42 -14.21
N ARG A 203 -2.09 13.36 -13.47
CA ARG A 203 -1.90 13.47 -12.03
C ARG A 203 -0.46 13.20 -11.64
#